data_93df176f0f40c0f114850c7806455d0e
#
_entry.id   93df176f0f40c0f114850c7806455d0e
#
_cell.length_a   1.000
_cell.length_b   1.000
_cell.length_c   1.000
_cell.angle_alpha   90.00
_cell.angle_beta   90.00
_cell.angle_gamma   90.00
#
_symmetry.space_group_name_H-M   'P 1'
#
loop_
_entity.id
_entity.type
_entity.pdbx_description
1 polymer ?
#
loop_
_entity_poly.entity_id
_entity_poly.type
_entity_poly.pdbx_seq_one_letter_code
_entity_poly.pdbx_strand_id
1 'polypeptide(L)'
;MYKRQVDIDAGNEAVERIKKGVRSTFTTNVLTGLGSFGSLYDLKSILDDYENPVLVQSIDGVGTKTIIARKLGKFNTIGVDLLSACANDILVMGARPLTFLDYIATVSYTHLTLPTKA
;
A
#
# COMPACT_ATOMS: atom_id res chain seq x y z
N MET A 1 4.52 -32.11 1.47
CA MET A 1 3.55 -31.27 0.73
C MET A 1 3.65 -29.86 1.30
N TYR A 2 4.35 -28.95 0.62
CA TYR A 2 4.53 -27.58 1.09
C TYR A 2 3.22 -26.81 0.87
N LYS A 3 2.49 -26.51 1.94
CA LYS A 3 1.35 -25.59 1.90
C LYS A 3 1.91 -24.17 1.79
N ARG A 4 1.94 -23.61 0.58
CA ARG A 4 2.11 -22.18 0.34
C ARG A 4 0.77 -21.49 0.62
N GLN A 5 0.41 -21.35 1.88
CA GLN A 5 -0.77 -20.60 2.29
C GLN A 5 -0.33 -19.29 2.91
N VAL A 6 -1.12 -18.23 2.67
CA VAL A 6 -1.02 -16.97 3.39
C VAL A 6 -1.26 -17.27 4.88
N ASP A 7 -0.38 -16.78 5.73
CA ASP A 7 -0.53 -16.87 7.17
C ASP A 7 -1.48 -15.76 7.65
N ILE A 8 -2.71 -16.13 7.96
CA ILE A 8 -3.77 -15.19 8.34
C ILE A 8 -3.43 -14.51 9.68
N ASP A 9 -2.87 -15.25 10.63
CA ASP A 9 -2.53 -14.72 11.95
C ASP A 9 -1.39 -13.70 11.85
N ALA A 10 -0.35 -14.01 11.08
CA ALA A 10 0.73 -13.07 10.78
C ALA A 10 0.22 -11.82 10.03
N GLY A 11 -0.75 -11.99 9.14
CA GLY A 11 -1.43 -10.89 8.46
C GLY A 11 -2.17 -9.99 9.42
N ASN A 12 -2.97 -10.56 10.32
CA ASN A 12 -3.71 -9.82 11.34
C ASN A 12 -2.76 -9.07 12.29
N GLU A 13 -1.68 -9.71 12.73
CA GLU A 13 -0.67 -9.07 13.57
C GLU A 13 0.00 -7.89 12.85
N ALA A 14 0.34 -8.04 11.57
CA ALA A 14 0.90 -6.95 10.78
C ALA A 14 -0.06 -5.76 10.71
N VAL A 15 -1.35 -5.99 10.45
CA VAL A 15 -2.38 -4.94 10.43
C VAL A 15 -2.47 -4.22 11.77
N GLU A 16 -2.48 -4.94 12.89
CA GLU A 16 -2.54 -4.31 14.22
C GLU A 16 -1.31 -3.44 14.50
N ARG A 17 -0.12 -3.88 14.09
CA ARG A 17 1.13 -3.12 14.26
C ARG A 17 1.14 -1.81 13.47
N ILE A 18 0.62 -1.78 12.25
CA ILE A 18 0.61 -0.58 11.40
C ILE A 18 -0.59 0.33 11.66
N LYS A 19 -1.63 -0.14 12.32
CA LYS A 19 -2.93 0.53 12.49
C LYS A 19 -2.83 1.97 12.99
N LYS A 20 -1.98 2.22 13.99
CA LYS A 20 -1.77 3.57 14.54
C LYS A 20 -1.12 4.50 13.50
N GLY A 21 -0.10 4.01 12.80
CA GLY A 21 0.61 4.77 11.76
C GLY A 21 -0.31 5.09 10.59
N VAL A 22 -1.06 4.10 10.09
CA VAL A 22 -2.00 4.31 8.99
C VAL A 22 -3.10 5.30 9.37
N ARG A 23 -3.68 5.17 10.57
CA ARG A 23 -4.71 6.13 11.04
C ARG A 23 -4.20 7.55 11.14
N SER A 24 -2.93 7.76 11.45
CA SER A 24 -2.35 9.11 11.54
C SER A 24 -2.24 9.81 10.17
N THR A 25 -2.38 9.09 9.07
CA THR A 25 -2.38 9.64 7.70
C THR A 25 -3.79 9.99 7.21
N PHE A 26 -4.84 9.60 7.95
CA PHE A 26 -6.21 9.82 7.52
C PHE A 26 -6.58 11.29 7.57
N THR A 27 -7.17 11.75 6.47
CA THR A 27 -7.83 13.05 6.38
C THR A 27 -9.33 12.87 6.60
N THR A 28 -10.07 13.97 6.66
CA THR A 28 -11.56 13.96 6.75
C THR A 28 -12.23 13.28 5.55
N ASN A 29 -11.52 13.15 4.44
CA ASN A 29 -12.01 12.49 3.24
C ASN A 29 -12.00 10.96 3.34
N VAL A 30 -11.24 10.38 4.28
CA VAL A 30 -11.21 8.92 4.49
C VAL A 30 -12.41 8.50 5.32
N LEU A 31 -13.35 7.80 4.70
CA LEU A 31 -14.64 7.42 5.31
C LEU A 31 -14.63 6.01 5.92
N THR A 32 -13.64 5.18 5.59
CA THR A 32 -13.53 3.82 6.15
C THR A 32 -12.21 3.61 6.88
N GLY A 33 -12.26 2.80 7.94
CA GLY A 33 -11.06 2.38 8.67
C GLY A 33 -10.37 1.16 8.04
N LEU A 34 -9.26 0.76 8.65
CA LEU A 34 -8.60 -0.51 8.35
C LEU A 34 -9.49 -1.71 8.68
N GLY A 35 -9.42 -2.75 7.83
CA GLY A 35 -10.16 -4.00 8.01
C GLY A 35 -11.45 -4.08 7.19
N SER A 36 -11.80 -3.04 6.44
CA SER A 36 -12.89 -3.08 5.47
C SER A 36 -12.44 -3.76 4.17
N PHE A 37 -13.37 -4.37 3.43
CA PHE A 37 -13.09 -4.99 2.13
C PHE A 37 -12.71 -3.98 1.05
N GLY A 38 -13.03 -2.72 1.25
CA GLY A 38 -12.69 -1.62 0.36
C GLY A 38 -12.47 -0.33 1.13
N SER A 39 -11.87 0.64 0.47
CA SER A 39 -11.69 1.99 0.99
C SER A 39 -12.74 2.92 0.41
N LEU A 40 -13.35 3.74 1.25
CA LEU A 40 -14.24 4.83 0.84
C LEU A 40 -13.52 6.15 1.06
N TYR A 41 -13.47 6.97 0.02
CA TYR A 41 -12.85 8.27 0.04
C TYR A 41 -13.80 9.31 -0.54
N ASP A 42 -14.06 10.38 0.22
CA ASP A 42 -14.92 11.48 -0.24
C ASP A 42 -14.17 12.36 -1.25
N LEU A 43 -14.65 12.38 -2.48
CA LEU A 43 -14.08 13.17 -3.56
C LEU A 43 -14.74 14.55 -3.70
N LYS A 44 -15.86 14.83 -3.03
CA LYS A 44 -16.64 16.03 -3.27
C LYS A 44 -15.82 17.32 -3.17
N SER A 45 -15.10 17.51 -2.07
CA SER A 45 -14.28 18.70 -1.86
C SER A 45 -13.13 18.85 -2.85
N ILE A 46 -12.71 17.74 -3.46
CA ILE A 46 -11.59 17.71 -4.43
C ILE A 46 -12.11 18.00 -5.83
N LEU A 47 -13.27 17.43 -6.19
CA LEU A 47 -13.86 17.61 -7.51
C LEU A 47 -14.30 19.07 -7.75
N ASP A 48 -14.64 19.80 -6.70
CA ASP A 48 -14.99 21.22 -6.78
C ASP A 48 -13.80 22.09 -7.24
N ASP A 49 -12.56 21.61 -7.12
CA ASP A 49 -11.35 22.29 -7.58
C ASP A 49 -11.09 22.13 -9.10
N TYR A 50 -11.86 21.28 -9.81
CA TYR A 50 -11.60 20.91 -11.19
C TYR A 50 -12.83 21.05 -12.07
N GLU A 51 -12.69 21.71 -13.21
CA GLU A 51 -13.75 21.82 -14.21
C GLU A 51 -14.03 20.46 -14.90
N ASN A 52 -12.97 19.73 -15.23
CA ASN A 52 -13.05 18.41 -15.87
C ASN A 52 -12.11 17.44 -15.15
N PRO A 53 -12.54 16.86 -14.01
CA PRO A 53 -11.70 16.01 -13.21
C PRO A 53 -11.36 14.68 -13.90
N VAL A 54 -10.10 14.27 -13.84
CA VAL A 54 -9.61 12.99 -14.34
C VAL A 54 -8.98 12.22 -13.19
N LEU A 55 -9.36 10.97 -13.02
CA LEU A 55 -8.74 10.06 -12.05
C LEU A 55 -7.50 9.41 -12.69
N VAL A 56 -6.35 9.60 -12.06
CA VAL A 56 -5.10 8.92 -12.41
C VAL A 56 -4.80 7.87 -11.35
N GLN A 57 -4.49 6.66 -11.77
CA GLN A 57 -4.18 5.56 -10.87
C GLN A 57 -2.88 4.88 -11.29
N SER A 58 -2.05 4.49 -10.32
CA SER A 58 -0.86 3.66 -10.51
C SER A 58 -0.88 2.52 -9.53
N ILE A 59 -0.30 1.40 -9.93
CA ILE A 59 -0.05 0.24 -9.08
C ILE A 59 1.35 -0.29 -9.40
N ASP A 60 2.18 -0.40 -8.38
CA ASP A 60 3.53 -0.94 -8.50
C ASP A 60 3.90 -1.73 -7.23
N GLY A 61 5.02 -2.43 -7.29
CA GLY A 61 5.57 -3.21 -6.19
C GLY A 61 7.00 -2.78 -5.85
N VAL A 62 7.49 -3.23 -4.70
CA VAL A 62 8.87 -2.95 -4.26
C VAL A 62 9.91 -3.65 -5.15
N GLY A 63 9.51 -4.76 -5.79
CA GLY A 63 10.39 -5.54 -6.68
C GLY A 63 11.55 -6.23 -5.93
N THR A 64 12.70 -6.32 -6.60
CA THR A 64 13.88 -7.05 -6.10
C THR A 64 14.57 -6.41 -4.90
N LYS A 65 14.25 -5.16 -4.54
CA LYS A 65 14.76 -4.49 -3.32
C LYS A 65 14.45 -5.28 -2.05
N THR A 66 13.35 -6.03 -2.02
CA THR A 66 12.99 -6.90 -0.89
C THR A 66 14.04 -7.99 -0.64
N ILE A 67 14.71 -8.48 -1.69
CA ILE A 67 15.80 -9.47 -1.57
C ILE A 67 17.01 -8.85 -0.85
N ILE A 68 17.33 -7.60 -1.20
CA ILE A 68 18.44 -6.86 -0.57
C ILE A 68 18.09 -6.54 0.89
N ALA A 69 16.90 -6.02 1.15
CA ALA A 69 16.42 -5.72 2.49
C ALA A 69 16.48 -6.95 3.41
N ARG A 70 16.07 -8.10 2.88
CA ARG A 70 16.14 -9.38 3.59
C ARG A 70 17.59 -9.80 3.89
N LYS A 71 18.50 -9.69 2.93
CA LYS A 71 19.93 -10.03 3.14
C LYS A 71 20.58 -9.13 4.20
N LEU A 72 20.16 -7.88 4.28
CA LEU A 72 20.68 -6.90 5.23
C LEU A 72 19.92 -6.88 6.57
N GLY A 73 18.78 -7.57 6.68
CA GLY A 73 17.88 -7.49 7.84
C GLY A 73 17.27 -6.10 8.05
N LYS A 74 17.19 -5.27 6.99
CA LYS A 74 16.69 -3.88 7.05
C LYS A 74 15.45 -3.71 6.19
N PHE A 75 14.30 -3.46 6.83
CA PHE A 75 13.00 -3.31 6.17
C PHE A 75 12.36 -1.93 6.35
N ASN A 76 12.97 -1.06 7.12
CA ASN A 76 12.40 0.23 7.51
C ASN A 76 12.33 1.29 6.39
N THR A 77 12.88 1.00 5.21
CA THR A 77 12.84 1.89 4.03
C THR A 77 11.93 1.37 2.92
N ILE A 78 11.50 0.12 2.99
CA ILE A 78 10.73 -0.54 1.92
C ILE A 78 9.40 0.17 1.65
N GLY A 79 8.70 0.62 2.69
CA GLY A 79 7.44 1.36 2.52
C GLY A 79 7.64 2.71 1.83
N VAL A 80 8.75 3.38 2.09
CA VAL A 80 9.10 4.63 1.39
C VAL A 80 9.35 4.37 -0.09
N ASP A 81 10.09 3.32 -0.42
CA ASP A 81 10.34 2.92 -1.81
C ASP A 81 9.03 2.62 -2.55
N LEU A 82 8.12 1.86 -1.93
CA LEU A 82 6.83 1.51 -2.51
C LEU A 82 5.96 2.74 -2.78
N LEU A 83 5.80 3.58 -1.76
CA LEU A 83 5.02 4.81 -1.89
C LEU A 83 5.62 5.74 -2.95
N SER A 84 6.95 5.88 -2.97
CA SER A 84 7.64 6.76 -3.93
C SER A 84 7.47 6.27 -5.37
N ALA A 85 7.53 4.97 -5.62
CA ALA A 85 7.29 4.42 -6.96
C ALA A 85 5.89 4.78 -7.44
N CYS A 86 4.84 4.42 -6.70
CA CYS A 86 3.46 4.72 -7.09
C CYS A 86 3.17 6.22 -7.18
N ALA A 87 3.70 7.03 -6.24
CA ALA A 87 3.47 8.47 -6.25
C ALA A 87 4.15 9.15 -7.45
N ASN A 88 5.37 8.75 -7.79
CA ASN A 88 6.09 9.33 -8.93
C ASN A 88 5.37 9.03 -10.24
N ASP A 89 4.81 7.85 -10.42
CA ASP A 89 4.07 7.48 -11.62
C ASP A 89 2.88 8.42 -11.88
N ILE A 90 2.13 8.77 -10.83
CA ILE A 90 1.01 9.70 -11.00
C ILE A 90 1.46 11.16 -11.08
N LEU A 91 2.57 11.53 -10.43
CA LEU A 91 3.12 12.88 -10.47
C LEU A 91 3.62 13.25 -11.88
N VAL A 92 4.22 12.31 -12.63
CA VAL A 92 4.64 12.58 -14.02
C VAL A 92 3.46 12.82 -14.95
N MET A 93 2.26 12.39 -14.58
CA MET A 93 1.00 12.69 -15.27
C MET A 93 0.38 14.02 -14.81
N GLY A 94 1.03 14.76 -13.90
CA GLY A 94 0.52 16.01 -13.34
C GLY A 94 -0.56 15.81 -12.28
N ALA A 95 -0.75 14.60 -11.78
CA ALA A 95 -1.79 14.29 -10.80
C ALA A 95 -1.30 14.49 -9.35
N ARG A 96 -2.22 14.89 -8.48
CA ARG A 96 -1.99 15.00 -7.04
C ARG A 96 -2.31 13.66 -6.35
N PRO A 97 -1.40 13.08 -5.54
CA PRO A 97 -1.72 11.91 -4.74
C PRO A 97 -2.87 12.19 -3.76
N LEU A 98 -3.88 11.34 -3.73
CA LEU A 98 -5.02 11.43 -2.84
C LEU A 98 -5.06 10.31 -1.83
N THR A 99 -4.93 9.08 -2.30
CA THR A 99 -4.97 7.88 -1.47
C THR A 99 -3.89 6.90 -1.90
N PHE A 100 -3.50 6.06 -0.96
CA PHE A 100 -2.62 4.93 -1.22
C PHE A 100 -3.25 3.66 -0.65
N LEU A 101 -3.37 2.62 -1.47
CA LEU A 101 -3.84 1.30 -1.06
C LEU A 101 -2.65 0.34 -1.06
N ASP A 102 -2.40 -0.30 0.06
CA ASP A 102 -1.29 -1.23 0.21
C ASP A 102 -1.81 -2.66 0.39
N TYR A 103 -1.14 -3.61 -0.26
CA TYR A 103 -1.40 -5.03 -0.12
C TYR A 103 -0.17 -5.73 0.45
N ILE A 104 -0.33 -6.30 1.64
CA ILE A 104 0.72 -7.04 2.34
C ILE A 104 0.40 -8.54 2.26
N ALA A 105 1.22 -9.29 1.51
CA ALA A 105 1.14 -10.75 1.49
C ALA A 105 2.10 -11.33 2.53
N THR A 106 1.56 -12.03 3.53
CA THR A 106 2.33 -12.73 4.57
C THR A 106 2.27 -14.23 4.34
N VAL A 107 3.41 -14.92 4.46
CA VAL A 107 3.51 -16.37 4.46
C VAL A 107 4.20 -16.83 5.74
N SER A 108 3.93 -18.07 6.20
CA SER A 108 4.41 -18.64 7.47
C SER A 108 5.94 -18.75 7.65
N TYR A 109 6.69 -18.44 6.63
CA TYR A 109 8.13 -18.19 6.73
C TYR A 109 8.34 -16.71 6.52
N THR A 110 8.67 -15.95 7.50
CA THR A 110 9.10 -14.55 7.64
C THR A 110 9.60 -13.80 6.38
N HIS A 111 9.04 -14.07 5.22
CA HIS A 111 9.43 -13.53 3.95
C HIS A 111 8.22 -12.95 3.23
N LEU A 112 8.20 -11.64 3.09
CA LEU A 112 7.41 -10.97 2.07
C LEU A 112 7.85 -11.52 0.71
N THR A 113 7.11 -12.46 0.16
CA THR A 113 7.25 -12.88 -1.23
C THR A 113 6.08 -12.32 -2.00
N LEU A 114 6.32 -11.28 -2.77
CA LEU A 114 5.41 -10.91 -3.85
C LEU A 114 5.38 -12.08 -4.85
N PRO A 115 4.19 -12.50 -5.33
CA PRO A 115 4.13 -13.51 -6.36
C PRO A 115 4.70 -12.95 -7.66
N THR A 116 5.97 -13.29 -7.94
CA THR A 116 6.56 -13.09 -9.25
C THR A 116 6.23 -14.30 -10.12
N LYS A 117 5.04 -14.33 -10.70
CA LYS A 117 4.76 -15.08 -11.93
C LYS A 117 3.56 -14.48 -12.63
N ALA A 118 3.86 -13.84 -13.74
CA ALA A 118 2.95 -13.79 -14.86
C ALA A 118 2.72 -15.19 -15.42
#